data_0962e39427f05ebe6adca62623a5fa91
#
_entry.id   0962e39427f05ebe6adca62623a5fa91
#
_cell.length_a   1.000
_cell.length_b   1.000
_cell.length_c   1.000
_cell.angle_alpha   90.00
_cell.angle_beta   90.00
_cell.angle_gamma   90.00
#
_symmetry.space_group_name_H-M   'P 1'
#
loop_
_entity.id
_entity.type
_entity.pdbx_description
1 polymer ?
#
loop_
_entity_poly.entity_id
_entity_poly.type
_entity_poly.pdbx_seq_one_letter_code
_entity_poly.pdbx_strand_id
1 'polypeptide(L)'
;MSHPLPAVRRVAIIGGNRIPFARSNTAYASASNQDMLTFTLQGLVDRFNLHGERLGEVAAGAVIKHSRDFNLTRESVLSTTLAKETPAYDVQQACGTGLEAAILVANKIALGQIEVGVAGGVDTTSDAPIGVNERMRKILLEANRGKTPGQRVGALIKLRPGMFFKPLLPRNGDRAPASRWASTAS
;
A
#
# COMPACT_ATOMS: atom_id res chain seq x y z
N MET A 1 38.15 16.06 17.05
CA MET A 1 38.11 14.60 17.22
C MET A 1 37.19 14.06 16.13
N SER A 2 37.77 13.46 15.08
CA SER A 2 37.00 12.81 14.03
C SER A 2 36.56 11.43 14.54
N HIS A 3 35.26 11.28 14.86
CA HIS A 3 34.72 9.94 15.08
C HIS A 3 34.76 9.18 13.75
N PRO A 4 35.36 7.98 13.71
CA PRO A 4 35.25 7.16 12.49
C PRO A 4 33.78 6.89 12.18
N LEU A 5 33.38 7.10 10.94
CA LEU A 5 32.04 6.74 10.49
C LEU A 5 31.84 5.23 10.74
N PRO A 6 30.65 4.82 11.24
CA PRO A 6 30.38 3.39 11.44
C PRO A 6 30.55 2.66 10.10
N ALA A 7 31.18 1.52 10.12
CA ALA A 7 31.35 0.69 8.93
C ALA A 7 29.98 0.25 8.40
N VAL A 8 29.70 0.57 7.16
CA VAL A 8 28.47 0.17 6.49
C VAL A 8 28.51 -1.34 6.26
N ARG A 9 27.52 -2.06 6.74
CA ARG A 9 27.42 -3.52 6.59
C ARG A 9 27.04 -3.89 5.14
N ARG A 10 27.53 -5.01 4.68
CA ARG A 10 27.06 -5.62 3.43
C ARG A 10 25.69 -6.25 3.66
N VAL A 11 24.79 -6.05 2.71
CA VAL A 11 23.41 -6.60 2.74
C VAL A 11 23.32 -7.74 1.74
N ALA A 12 22.73 -8.86 2.15
CA ALA A 12 22.50 -10.01 1.29
C ALA A 12 20.99 -10.19 1.04
N ILE A 13 20.62 -10.49 -0.19
CA ILE A 13 19.29 -10.98 -0.53
C ILE A 13 19.34 -12.50 -0.42
N ILE A 14 18.67 -13.05 0.59
CA ILE A 14 18.71 -14.49 0.91
C ILE A 14 17.74 -15.26 0.00
N GLY A 15 16.61 -14.67 -0.35
CA GLY A 15 15.62 -15.27 -1.22
C GLY A 15 14.35 -14.46 -1.32
N GLY A 16 13.35 -15.03 -1.94
CA GLY A 16 12.07 -14.39 -2.16
C GLY A 16 10.95 -15.37 -2.44
N ASN A 17 9.75 -14.85 -2.45
CA ASN A 17 8.53 -15.55 -2.83
C ASN A 17 7.64 -14.63 -3.68
N ARG A 18 6.80 -15.21 -4.51
CA ARG A 18 5.81 -14.49 -5.30
C ARG A 18 4.62 -15.39 -5.66
N ILE A 19 3.47 -14.81 -5.82
CA ILE A 19 2.36 -15.45 -6.52
C ILE A 19 2.58 -15.37 -8.03
N PRO A 20 2.05 -16.30 -8.84
CA PRO A 20 2.13 -16.24 -10.29
C PRO A 20 1.49 -14.96 -10.83
N PHE A 21 2.00 -14.43 -11.94
CA PHE A 21 1.30 -13.39 -12.67
C PHE A 21 0.01 -13.92 -13.29
N ALA A 22 -1.06 -13.16 -13.11
CA ALA A 22 -2.32 -13.46 -13.76
C ALA A 22 -2.81 -12.24 -14.56
N ARG A 23 -3.50 -12.51 -15.66
CA ARG A 23 -4.20 -11.47 -16.40
C ARG A 23 -5.30 -10.88 -15.54
N SER A 24 -5.52 -9.57 -15.66
CA SER A 24 -6.63 -8.88 -15.00
C SER A 24 -7.97 -9.60 -15.26
N ASN A 25 -8.83 -9.62 -14.24
CA ASN A 25 -10.15 -10.26 -14.27
C ASN A 25 -10.13 -11.77 -14.59
N THR A 26 -9.08 -12.48 -14.18
CA THR A 26 -8.98 -13.95 -14.29
C THR A 26 -8.80 -14.61 -12.92
N ALA A 27 -7.71 -15.35 -12.69
CA ALA A 27 -7.52 -16.18 -11.49
C ALA A 27 -7.62 -15.42 -10.16
N TYR A 28 -7.24 -14.13 -10.14
CA TYR A 28 -7.31 -13.29 -8.92
C TYR A 28 -8.41 -12.23 -9.00
N ALA A 29 -9.46 -12.44 -9.77
CA ALA A 29 -10.52 -11.45 -9.97
C ALA A 29 -11.22 -11.01 -8.67
N SER A 30 -11.29 -11.90 -7.68
CA SER A 30 -11.90 -11.65 -6.36
C SER A 30 -10.89 -11.47 -5.22
N ALA A 31 -9.60 -11.52 -5.51
CA ALA A 31 -8.56 -11.35 -4.49
C ALA A 31 -8.21 -9.86 -4.31
N SER A 32 -8.19 -9.42 -3.06
CA SER A 32 -7.71 -8.09 -2.70
C SER A 32 -6.18 -8.01 -2.67
N ASN A 33 -5.64 -6.80 -2.65
CA ASN A 33 -4.21 -6.57 -2.40
C ASN A 33 -3.76 -7.21 -1.07
N GLN A 34 -4.59 -7.11 -0.03
CA GLN A 34 -4.29 -7.71 1.27
C GLN A 34 -4.21 -9.23 1.19
N ASP A 35 -5.16 -9.89 0.53
CA ASP A 35 -5.12 -11.35 0.36
C ASP A 35 -3.85 -11.80 -0.34
N MET A 36 -3.54 -11.19 -1.49
CA MET A 36 -2.37 -11.54 -2.28
C MET A 36 -1.05 -11.29 -1.55
N LEU A 37 -0.93 -10.16 -0.83
CA LEU A 37 0.26 -9.86 -0.03
C LEU A 37 0.39 -10.83 1.14
N THR A 38 -0.70 -11.13 1.84
CA THR A 38 -0.74 -12.09 2.95
C THR A 38 -0.30 -13.48 2.50
N PHE A 39 -0.84 -14.00 1.40
CA PHE A 39 -0.43 -15.30 0.86
C PHE A 39 1.02 -15.32 0.43
N THR A 40 1.51 -14.24 -0.17
CA THR A 40 2.91 -14.14 -0.58
C THR A 40 3.85 -14.13 0.65
N LEU A 41 3.51 -13.37 1.67
CA LEU A 41 4.27 -13.30 2.92
C LEU A 41 4.21 -14.63 3.67
N GLN A 42 3.03 -15.27 3.78
CA GLN A 42 2.90 -16.57 4.43
C GLN A 42 3.75 -17.62 3.72
N GLY A 43 3.72 -17.67 2.39
CA GLY A 43 4.56 -18.58 1.62
C GLY A 43 6.07 -18.31 1.79
N LEU A 44 6.47 -17.06 2.09
CA LEU A 44 7.84 -16.74 2.47
C LEU A 44 8.16 -17.26 3.88
N VAL A 45 7.24 -17.06 4.83
CA VAL A 45 7.35 -17.54 6.22
C VAL A 45 7.51 -19.05 6.24
N ASP A 46 6.69 -19.78 5.49
CA ASP A 46 6.73 -21.23 5.38
C ASP A 46 8.06 -21.72 4.77
N ARG A 47 8.49 -21.05 3.68
CA ARG A 47 9.72 -21.40 2.97
C ARG A 47 10.98 -21.28 3.81
N PHE A 48 11.04 -20.28 4.70
CA PHE A 48 12.21 -19.98 5.52
C PHE A 48 12.01 -20.33 7.00
N ASN A 49 10.92 -21.04 7.33
CA ASN A 49 10.57 -21.45 8.70
C ASN A 49 10.59 -20.30 9.71
N LEU A 50 9.92 -19.20 9.37
CA LEU A 50 9.87 -17.99 10.17
C LEU A 50 8.62 -17.90 11.08
N HIS A 51 7.95 -19.01 11.35
CA HIS A 51 6.78 -19.06 12.20
C HIS A 51 7.06 -18.58 13.62
N GLY A 52 6.32 -17.57 14.06
CA GLY A 52 6.51 -16.94 15.38
C GLY A 52 7.76 -16.06 15.50
N GLU A 53 8.56 -15.96 14.45
CA GLU A 53 9.76 -15.11 14.47
C GLU A 53 9.40 -13.63 14.36
N ARG A 54 10.08 -12.80 15.16
CA ARG A 54 10.02 -11.36 15.06
C ARG A 54 11.11 -10.86 14.12
N LEU A 55 10.71 -10.36 12.97
CA LEU A 55 11.64 -9.69 12.04
C LEU A 55 11.93 -8.25 12.47
N GLY A 56 13.02 -7.69 11.98
CA GLY A 56 13.36 -6.29 12.18
C GLY A 56 12.29 -5.37 11.60
N GLU A 57 11.85 -5.64 10.36
CA GLU A 57 10.69 -4.98 9.77
C GLU A 57 10.19 -5.69 8.49
N VAL A 58 8.98 -5.33 8.09
CA VAL A 58 8.42 -5.63 6.77
C VAL A 58 8.01 -4.31 6.10
N ALA A 59 8.59 -4.01 4.94
CA ALA A 59 8.22 -2.87 4.12
C ALA A 59 7.60 -3.36 2.81
N ALA A 60 6.37 -2.97 2.53
CA ALA A 60 5.71 -3.32 1.28
C ALA A 60 4.69 -2.24 0.89
N GLY A 61 4.01 -2.40 -0.21
CA GLY A 61 2.96 -1.47 -0.58
C GLY A 61 2.27 -1.81 -1.87
N ALA A 62 1.32 -0.96 -2.23
CA ALA A 62 0.54 -1.05 -3.45
C ALA A 62 0.24 0.35 -4.00
N VAL A 63 0.08 0.47 -5.30
CA VAL A 63 -0.30 1.73 -5.96
C VAL A 63 -1.82 1.89 -5.96
N ILE A 64 -2.53 0.84 -6.38
CA ILE A 64 -3.99 0.82 -6.48
C ILE A 64 -4.56 0.29 -5.17
N LYS A 65 -4.75 1.19 -4.18
CA LYS A 65 -5.26 0.84 -2.86
C LYS A 65 -6.68 1.36 -2.63
N HIS A 66 -7.50 0.56 -1.96
CA HIS A 66 -8.76 1.00 -1.39
C HIS A 66 -8.54 1.80 -0.10
N SER A 67 -9.59 2.52 0.34
CA SER A 67 -9.56 3.18 1.65
C SER A 67 -9.46 2.19 2.83
N ARG A 68 -9.78 0.91 2.64
CA ARG A 68 -9.55 -0.15 3.62
C ARG A 68 -8.06 -0.53 3.75
N ASP A 69 -7.24 -0.23 2.75
CA ASP A 69 -5.84 -0.64 2.65
C ASP A 69 -4.87 0.44 3.20
N PHE A 70 -5.30 1.29 4.13
CA PHE A 70 -4.44 2.34 4.69
C PHE A 70 -3.17 1.81 5.36
N ASN A 71 -3.23 0.61 5.91
CA ASN A 71 -2.13 -0.04 6.60
C ASN A 71 -1.93 -1.46 6.05
N LEU A 72 -1.92 -1.57 4.72
CA LEU A 72 -1.92 -2.82 3.97
C LEU A 72 -0.86 -3.80 4.45
N THR A 73 0.39 -3.35 4.53
CA THR A 73 1.52 -4.19 4.94
C THR A 73 1.38 -4.68 6.38
N ARG A 74 0.94 -3.80 7.29
CA ARG A 74 0.74 -4.18 8.69
C ARG A 74 -0.38 -5.20 8.84
N GLU A 75 -1.52 -5.00 8.20
CA GLU A 75 -2.65 -5.93 8.22
C GLU A 75 -2.26 -7.28 7.60
N SER A 76 -1.48 -7.27 6.53
CA SER A 76 -0.95 -8.49 5.92
C SER A 76 -0.01 -9.25 6.85
N VAL A 77 0.91 -8.57 7.55
CA VAL A 77 1.80 -9.20 8.54
C VAL A 77 0.99 -9.81 9.69
N LEU A 78 -0.01 -9.09 10.22
CA LEU A 78 -0.87 -9.59 11.29
C LEU A 78 -1.72 -10.81 10.87
N SER A 79 -1.90 -10.99 9.57
CA SER A 79 -2.63 -12.12 8.98
C SER A 79 -1.72 -13.32 8.64
N THR A 80 -0.41 -13.23 8.92
CA THR A 80 0.55 -14.33 8.79
C THR A 80 0.88 -14.94 10.15
N THR A 81 1.73 -15.98 10.13
CA THR A 81 2.25 -16.62 11.34
C THR A 81 3.56 -15.99 11.86
N LEU A 82 3.97 -14.85 11.36
CA LEU A 82 5.04 -14.04 11.98
C LEU A 82 4.61 -13.56 13.37
N ALA A 83 5.59 -13.25 14.22
CA ALA A 83 5.31 -12.59 15.48
C ALA A 83 4.62 -11.25 15.23
N LYS A 84 3.54 -10.97 15.99
CA LYS A 84 2.73 -9.76 15.86
C LYS A 84 3.49 -8.47 16.18
N GLU A 85 4.60 -8.58 16.88
CA GLU A 85 5.53 -7.50 17.21
C GLU A 85 6.44 -7.10 16.04
N THR A 86 6.42 -7.85 14.95
CA THR A 86 7.17 -7.49 13.73
C THR A 86 6.69 -6.14 13.20
N PRO A 87 7.53 -5.09 13.16
CA PRO A 87 7.14 -3.80 12.60
C PRO A 87 6.81 -3.92 11.11
N ALA A 88 5.79 -3.19 10.67
CA ALA A 88 5.43 -3.19 9.25
C ALA A 88 4.87 -1.82 8.84
N TYR A 89 5.17 -1.38 7.62
CA TYR A 89 4.69 -0.11 7.09
C TYR A 89 4.56 -0.14 5.57
N ASP A 90 3.73 0.77 5.08
CA ASP A 90 3.47 0.93 3.65
C ASP A 90 4.45 1.89 3.00
N VAL A 91 4.91 1.52 1.80
CA VAL A 91 5.65 2.37 0.87
C VAL A 91 4.81 2.59 -0.38
N GLN A 92 4.91 3.77 -0.97
CA GLN A 92 4.27 4.04 -2.26
C GLN A 92 5.14 4.94 -3.12
N GLN A 93 5.68 4.37 -4.19
CA GLN A 93 6.51 5.04 -5.19
C GLN A 93 6.14 4.56 -6.60
N ALA A 94 4.86 4.63 -6.95
CA ALA A 94 4.35 4.15 -8.23
C ALA A 94 4.94 2.75 -8.57
N CYS A 95 5.38 2.51 -9.81
CA CYS A 95 5.94 1.22 -10.23
C CYS A 95 7.25 0.85 -9.50
N GLY A 96 7.91 1.78 -8.83
CA GLY A 96 9.12 1.57 -8.04
C GLY A 96 8.90 1.13 -6.59
N THR A 97 7.64 0.98 -6.14
CA THR A 97 7.29 0.71 -4.73
C THR A 97 8.05 -0.48 -4.14
N GLY A 98 8.09 -1.62 -4.82
CA GLY A 98 8.79 -2.81 -4.32
C GLY A 98 10.30 -2.64 -4.26
N LEU A 99 10.90 -1.94 -5.23
CA LEU A 99 12.33 -1.62 -5.22
C LEU A 99 12.68 -0.65 -4.09
N GLU A 100 11.87 0.40 -3.90
CA GLU A 100 12.06 1.35 -2.80
C GLU A 100 11.95 0.67 -1.45
N ALA A 101 10.96 -0.22 -1.26
CA ALA A 101 10.86 -1.02 -0.05
C ALA A 101 12.15 -1.82 0.22
N ALA A 102 12.73 -2.44 -0.82
CA ALA A 102 13.98 -3.18 -0.70
C ALA A 102 15.16 -2.28 -0.32
N ILE A 103 15.25 -1.08 -0.90
CA ILE A 103 16.29 -0.10 -0.58
C ILE A 103 16.17 0.36 0.87
N LEU A 104 14.96 0.66 1.34
CA LEU A 104 14.73 1.11 2.71
C LEU A 104 15.13 0.05 3.73
N VAL A 105 14.73 -1.20 3.55
CA VAL A 105 15.11 -2.33 4.40
C VAL A 105 16.64 -2.54 4.35
N ALA A 106 17.23 -2.55 3.16
CA ALA A 106 18.67 -2.71 2.99
C ALA A 106 19.46 -1.61 3.70
N ASN A 107 19.03 -0.36 3.61
CA ASN A 107 19.68 0.76 4.29
C ASN A 107 19.67 0.58 5.82
N LYS A 108 18.58 0.14 6.41
CA LYS A 108 18.49 -0.13 7.84
C LYS A 108 19.40 -1.27 8.27
N ILE A 109 19.49 -2.34 7.48
CA ILE A 109 20.45 -3.45 7.73
C ILE A 109 21.88 -2.94 7.61
N ALA A 110 22.19 -2.18 6.57
CA ALA A 110 23.53 -1.63 6.34
C ALA A 110 24.00 -0.72 7.49
N LEU A 111 23.08 0.04 8.08
CA LEU A 111 23.33 0.90 9.24
C LEU A 111 23.28 0.16 10.58
N GLY A 112 22.99 -1.14 10.59
CA GLY A 112 22.91 -1.94 11.81
C GLY A 112 21.70 -1.64 12.70
N GLN A 113 20.65 -1.02 12.14
CA GLN A 113 19.40 -0.75 12.86
C GLN A 113 18.54 -1.99 13.01
N ILE A 114 18.59 -2.88 12.03
CA ILE A 114 17.93 -4.19 12.02
C ILE A 114 18.89 -5.23 11.43
N GLU A 115 18.68 -6.50 11.74
CA GLU A 115 19.50 -7.60 11.20
C GLU A 115 18.87 -8.28 9.99
N VAL A 116 17.53 -8.33 9.93
CA VAL A 116 16.75 -8.98 8.89
C VAL A 116 15.45 -8.22 8.65
N GLY A 117 15.01 -8.20 7.42
CA GLY A 117 13.71 -7.63 7.05
C GLY A 117 13.18 -8.24 5.77
N VAL A 118 11.92 -7.96 5.50
CA VAL A 118 11.23 -8.37 4.26
C VAL A 118 10.79 -7.12 3.52
N ALA A 119 10.99 -7.12 2.20
CA ALA A 119 10.56 -6.04 1.33
C ALA A 119 9.75 -6.59 0.16
N GLY A 120 8.73 -5.85 -0.27
CA GLY A 120 7.90 -6.30 -1.39
C GLY A 120 6.86 -5.30 -1.85
N GLY A 121 5.89 -5.81 -2.56
CA GLY A 121 4.75 -5.04 -3.04
C GLY A 121 3.74 -5.94 -3.72
N VAL A 122 2.55 -5.40 -3.92
CA VAL A 122 1.43 -6.06 -4.57
C VAL A 122 0.60 -5.03 -5.31
N ASP A 123 0.02 -5.41 -6.42
CA ASP A 123 -1.01 -4.61 -7.08
C ASP A 123 -1.98 -5.50 -7.85
N THR A 124 -3.22 -5.07 -7.93
CA THR A 124 -4.23 -5.67 -8.79
C THR A 124 -5.09 -4.59 -9.46
N THR A 125 -5.34 -4.75 -10.74
CA THR A 125 -6.31 -3.94 -11.48
C THR A 125 -7.71 -4.57 -11.48
N SER A 126 -7.83 -5.83 -11.05
CA SER A 126 -9.12 -6.53 -10.94
C SER A 126 -9.97 -5.99 -9.79
N ASP A 127 -9.33 -5.64 -8.67
CA ASP A 127 -9.97 -5.03 -7.49
C ASP A 127 -9.61 -3.54 -7.43
N ALA A 128 -9.86 -2.79 -8.51
CA ALA A 128 -9.58 -1.37 -8.54
C ALA A 128 -10.61 -0.58 -7.71
N PRO A 129 -10.20 0.41 -6.90
CA PRO A 129 -11.14 1.22 -6.12
C PRO A 129 -12.04 2.05 -7.02
N ILE A 130 -13.34 1.93 -6.83
CA ILE A 130 -14.34 2.77 -7.48
C ILE A 130 -14.75 3.87 -6.52
N GLY A 131 -14.38 5.10 -6.84
CA GLY A 131 -14.73 6.27 -6.03
C GLY A 131 -15.99 6.96 -6.50
N VAL A 132 -16.66 7.62 -5.58
CA VAL A 132 -17.73 8.56 -5.91
C VAL A 132 -17.13 9.87 -6.40
N ASN A 133 -17.82 10.59 -7.29
CA ASN A 133 -17.35 11.90 -7.74
C ASN A 133 -17.24 12.89 -6.56
N GLU A 134 -16.36 13.88 -6.71
CA GLU A 134 -16.02 14.82 -5.62
C GLU A 134 -17.23 15.57 -5.07
N ARG A 135 -18.19 15.90 -5.90
CA ARG A 135 -19.42 16.58 -5.47
C ARG A 135 -20.30 15.67 -4.59
N MET A 136 -20.47 14.41 -5.00
CA MET A 136 -21.20 13.41 -4.21
C MET A 136 -20.47 13.13 -2.89
N ARG A 137 -19.14 12.99 -2.90
CA ARG A 137 -18.32 12.79 -1.71
C ARG A 137 -18.54 13.90 -0.68
N LYS A 138 -18.54 15.18 -1.11
CA LYS A 138 -18.78 16.32 -0.24
C LYS A 138 -20.18 16.30 0.38
N ILE A 139 -21.21 15.95 -0.39
CA ILE A 139 -22.59 15.83 0.10
C ILE A 139 -22.70 14.71 1.14
N LEU A 140 -22.11 13.54 0.89
CA LEU A 140 -22.12 12.43 1.82
C LEU A 140 -21.37 12.76 3.12
N LEU A 141 -20.25 13.47 3.05
CA LEU A 141 -19.52 13.94 4.23
C LEU A 141 -20.34 15.00 5.02
N GLU A 142 -21.03 15.90 4.34
CA GLU A 142 -21.94 16.88 4.96
C GLU A 142 -23.07 16.15 5.70
N ALA A 143 -23.69 15.16 5.07
CA ALA A 143 -24.72 14.34 5.68
C ALA A 143 -24.21 13.58 6.91
N ASN A 144 -22.99 13.00 6.82
CA ASN A 144 -22.38 12.28 7.95
C ASN A 144 -22.05 13.20 9.14
N ARG A 145 -21.68 14.45 8.87
CA ARG A 145 -21.41 15.47 9.91
C ARG A 145 -22.68 16.04 10.56
N GLY A 146 -23.84 15.86 9.93
CA GLY A 146 -25.13 16.33 10.44
C GLY A 146 -25.45 15.75 11.82
N LYS A 147 -25.67 16.61 12.82
CA LYS A 147 -26.00 16.20 14.20
C LYS A 147 -27.47 15.83 14.36
N THR A 148 -28.34 16.37 13.52
CA THR A 148 -29.79 16.13 13.55
C THR A 148 -30.24 15.40 12.28
N PRO A 149 -31.35 14.60 12.36
CA PRO A 149 -31.91 13.95 11.16
C PRO A 149 -32.25 14.94 10.05
N GLY A 150 -32.76 16.12 10.40
CA GLY A 150 -33.09 17.18 9.43
C GLY A 150 -31.86 17.70 8.67
N GLN A 151 -30.73 17.88 9.35
CA GLN A 151 -29.46 18.28 8.69
C GLN A 151 -28.97 17.19 7.73
N ARG A 152 -29.06 15.92 8.10
CA ARG A 152 -28.67 14.78 7.26
C ARG A 152 -29.53 14.70 6.01
N VAL A 153 -30.85 14.77 6.17
CA VAL A 153 -31.81 14.76 5.06
C VAL A 153 -31.58 15.98 4.17
N GLY A 154 -31.41 17.19 4.73
CA GLY A 154 -31.13 18.41 3.98
C GLY A 154 -29.86 18.33 3.13
N ALA A 155 -28.82 17.64 3.58
CA ALA A 155 -27.63 17.38 2.79
C ALA A 155 -27.94 16.37 1.65
N LEU A 156 -28.62 15.27 1.95
CA LEU A 156 -28.93 14.21 0.98
C LEU A 156 -29.86 14.66 -0.16
N ILE A 157 -30.75 15.61 0.07
CA ILE A 157 -31.61 16.20 -0.97
C ILE A 157 -30.79 16.85 -2.12
N LYS A 158 -29.53 17.25 -1.83
CA LYS A 158 -28.62 17.81 -2.85
C LYS A 158 -28.10 16.75 -3.86
N LEU A 159 -28.31 15.46 -3.59
CA LEU A 159 -27.93 14.38 -4.49
C LEU A 159 -28.79 14.42 -5.76
N ARG A 160 -28.15 14.34 -6.90
CA ARG A 160 -28.80 14.26 -8.20
C ARG A 160 -28.55 12.89 -8.84
N PRO A 161 -29.54 12.28 -9.53
CA PRO A 161 -29.35 10.96 -10.16
C PRO A 161 -28.11 10.86 -11.04
N GLY A 162 -27.78 11.89 -11.81
CA GLY A 162 -26.59 11.91 -12.67
C GLY A 162 -25.24 11.83 -11.94
N MET A 163 -25.21 11.97 -10.61
CA MET A 163 -23.96 11.80 -9.84
C MET A 163 -23.58 10.33 -9.64
N PHE A 164 -24.57 9.43 -9.68
CA PHE A 164 -24.35 7.99 -9.51
C PHE A 164 -23.77 7.33 -10.78
N PHE A 165 -23.97 7.93 -11.94
CA PHE A 165 -23.53 7.37 -13.23
C PHE A 165 -22.12 7.82 -13.67
N LYS A 166 -21.37 8.54 -12.82
CA LYS A 166 -20.02 9.01 -13.12
C LYS A 166 -19.05 8.61 -11.98
N PRO A 167 -18.75 7.30 -11.83
CA PRO A 167 -17.78 6.86 -10.85
C PRO A 167 -16.38 7.36 -11.22
N LEU A 168 -15.54 7.60 -10.19
CA LEU A 168 -14.14 7.90 -10.37
C LEU A 168 -13.36 6.59 -10.37
N LEU A 169 -12.70 6.33 -11.49
CA LEU A 169 -11.74 5.23 -11.61
C LEU A 169 -10.31 5.75 -11.44
N PRO A 170 -9.36 4.91 -11.01
CA PRO A 170 -7.94 5.25 -11.01
C PRO A 170 -7.50 5.71 -12.42
N ARG A 171 -6.74 6.79 -12.49
CA ARG A 171 -6.24 7.34 -13.75
C ARG A 171 -4.77 6.98 -13.92
N ASN A 172 -4.37 6.63 -15.13
CA ASN A 172 -2.98 6.36 -15.53
C ASN A 172 -2.21 7.68 -15.79
N GLY A 173 -2.31 8.66 -14.90
CA GLY A 173 -1.62 9.92 -15.10
C GLY A 173 -1.68 10.83 -13.89
N ASP A 174 -0.70 11.71 -13.79
CA ASP A 174 -0.59 12.68 -12.71
C ASP A 174 -1.71 13.73 -12.78
N ARG A 175 -2.18 14.17 -11.62
CA ARG A 175 -3.07 15.33 -11.52
C ARG A 175 -2.34 16.66 -11.70
N ALA A 176 -1.01 16.64 -11.56
CA ALA A 176 -0.19 17.81 -11.75
C ALA A 176 -0.16 18.18 -13.25
N PRO A 177 -0.43 19.44 -13.64
CA PRO A 177 -0.30 19.84 -15.03
C PRO A 177 1.18 19.74 -15.44
N ALA A 178 1.42 19.12 -16.60
CA ALA A 178 2.76 18.87 -17.17
C ALA A 178 3.63 20.18 -17.26
N SER A 179 2.99 21.35 -17.30
CA SER A 179 3.65 22.65 -17.34
C SER A 179 4.44 23.03 -16.07
N ARG A 180 4.19 22.37 -14.92
CA ARG A 180 4.96 22.67 -13.69
C ARG A 180 6.32 21.99 -13.64
N TRP A 181 6.54 20.92 -14.38
CA TRP A 181 7.83 20.21 -14.39
C TRP A 181 8.84 20.82 -15.36
N ALA A 182 8.36 21.51 -16.41
CA ALA A 182 9.22 22.15 -17.39
C ALA A 182 9.91 23.43 -16.87
N SER A 183 9.44 24.02 -15.77
CA SER A 183 9.99 25.29 -15.24
C SER A 183 11.07 25.13 -14.17
N THR A 184 11.37 23.90 -13.74
CA THR A 184 12.41 23.61 -12.71
C THR A 184 13.69 23.04 -13.27
N ALA A 185 13.81 22.92 -14.60
CA ALA A 185 14.98 22.37 -15.32
C ALA A 185 15.79 23.46 -16.07
N SER A 186 15.74 24.73 -15.62
CA SER A 186 16.60 25.81 -16.13
C SER A 186 17.51 26.33 -15.04
#